data_ec6a63140c850ebc735602c0130cdec5
#
_entry.id   ec6a63140c850ebc735602c0130cdec5
#
_cell.length_a   1.000
_cell.length_b   1.000
_cell.length_c   1.000
_cell.angle_alpha   90.00
_cell.angle_beta   90.00
_cell.angle_gamma   90.00
#
_symmetry.space_group_name_H-M   'P 1'
#
loop_
_entity.id
_entity.type
_entity.pdbx_description
1 polymer ?
#
loop_
_entity_poly.entity_id
_entity_poly.type
_entity_poly.pdbx_seq_one_letter_code
_entity_poly.pdbx_strand_id
1 'polypeptide(L)'
;MLFTVPEVENVSKVVFPYSRFVCDAEWLCEDVLERLGHGIIYTEFEGYKRGKLSAESKEFLKRLWQKHQDNLKSHLNENSVIVDCHSFPSIKSNTDICIGFNDDWSCDERLVNDVRKIFKDYGYRVEFNAPYSNSITPHTGFKYKSLMIEVNKKVYMNEELMILNRNPRQWMRWYGCLKKVYERILEKP
;
A
#
# COMPACT_ATOMS: atom_id res chain seq x y z
N MET A 1 6.88 10.32 -7.96
CA MET A 1 5.87 9.36 -7.44
C MET A 1 5.86 9.48 -5.92
N LEU A 2 4.69 9.37 -5.25
CA LEU A 2 4.52 9.69 -3.82
C LEU A 2 5.48 8.92 -2.89
N PHE A 3 5.71 7.64 -3.16
CA PHE A 3 6.53 6.74 -2.32
C PHE A 3 7.94 6.45 -2.87
N THR A 4 8.42 7.19 -3.86
CA THR A 4 9.76 6.96 -4.41
C THR A 4 10.77 7.91 -3.80
N VAL A 5 11.85 7.37 -3.25
CA VAL A 5 13.01 8.11 -2.74
C VAL A 5 14.25 7.60 -3.51
N PRO A 6 14.73 8.33 -4.53
CA PRO A 6 15.79 7.86 -5.41
C PRO A 6 17.13 7.58 -4.72
N GLU A 7 17.39 8.25 -3.60
CA GLU A 7 18.67 8.18 -2.87
C GLU A 7 18.75 6.97 -1.92
N VAL A 8 17.72 6.14 -1.84
CA VAL A 8 17.74 4.94 -0.99
C VAL A 8 17.97 3.72 -1.87
N GLU A 9 19.10 3.08 -1.65
CA GLU A 9 19.48 1.82 -2.32
C GLU A 9 18.78 0.61 -1.68
N ASN A 10 18.83 -0.54 -2.35
CA ASN A 10 18.25 -1.81 -1.89
C ASN A 10 16.70 -1.78 -1.71
N VAL A 11 16.03 -0.89 -2.41
CA VAL A 11 14.57 -0.82 -2.47
C VAL A 11 14.08 -1.22 -3.85
N SER A 12 13.43 -2.37 -3.95
CA SER A 12 12.73 -2.80 -5.15
C SER A 12 11.33 -2.19 -5.18
N LYS A 13 10.91 -1.70 -6.35
CA LYS A 13 9.62 -1.08 -6.52
C LYS A 13 8.77 -1.92 -7.47
N VAL A 14 7.69 -2.47 -6.93
CA VAL A 14 6.70 -3.23 -7.70
C VAL A 14 5.42 -2.41 -7.78
N VAL A 15 4.98 -2.10 -9.01
CA VAL A 15 3.80 -1.28 -9.27
C VAL A 15 2.86 -2.01 -10.20
N PHE A 16 1.60 -2.14 -9.80
CA PHE A 16 0.55 -2.59 -10.70
C PHE A 16 0.21 -1.47 -11.69
N PRO A 17 0.36 -1.68 -13.00
CA PRO A 17 0.28 -0.59 -13.97
C PRO A 17 -1.15 -0.23 -14.38
N TYR A 18 -2.14 -0.96 -13.90
CA TYR A 18 -3.54 -0.77 -14.26
C TYR A 18 -4.36 -0.20 -13.11
N SER A 19 -5.52 0.40 -13.44
CA SER A 19 -6.48 0.82 -12.44
C SER A 19 -7.02 -0.39 -11.67
N ARG A 20 -7.27 -0.24 -10.36
CA ARG A 20 -7.95 -1.25 -9.54
C ARG A 20 -9.33 -1.66 -10.11
N PHE A 21 -9.95 -0.81 -10.94
CA PHE A 21 -11.19 -1.15 -11.64
C PHE A 21 -10.97 -2.08 -12.84
N VAL A 22 -9.75 -2.28 -13.31
CA VAL A 22 -9.42 -3.33 -14.28
C VAL A 22 -9.36 -4.67 -13.55
N CYS A 23 -8.44 -4.82 -12.64
CA CYS A 23 -8.42 -5.83 -11.58
C CYS A 23 -7.64 -5.26 -10.38
N ASP A 24 -7.96 -5.69 -9.19
CA ASP A 24 -7.36 -5.15 -7.97
C ASP A 24 -6.22 -6.06 -7.49
N ALA A 25 -5.01 -5.54 -7.52
CA ALA A 25 -3.80 -6.28 -7.13
C ALA A 25 -3.57 -6.33 -5.62
N GLU A 26 -4.34 -5.55 -4.85
CA GLU A 26 -4.30 -5.51 -3.38
C GLU A 26 -4.84 -6.79 -2.75
N TRP A 27 -5.83 -7.43 -3.39
CA TRP A 27 -6.50 -8.60 -2.84
C TRP A 27 -5.82 -9.91 -3.19
N LEU A 28 -5.83 -10.86 -2.26
CA LEU A 28 -5.41 -12.24 -2.50
C LEU A 28 -6.63 -13.09 -2.90
N CYS A 29 -6.40 -14.18 -3.64
CA CYS A 29 -7.46 -15.06 -4.16
C CYS A 29 -8.39 -15.63 -3.08
N GLU A 30 -7.91 -15.74 -1.84
CA GLU A 30 -8.62 -16.34 -0.72
C GLU A 30 -9.32 -15.31 0.16
N ASP A 31 -9.27 -14.03 -0.22
CA ASP A 31 -9.87 -12.95 0.55
C ASP A 31 -11.40 -13.10 0.60
N VAL A 32 -11.98 -12.82 1.77
CA VAL A 32 -13.44 -12.88 1.99
C VAL A 32 -14.17 -11.92 1.06
N LEU A 33 -13.56 -10.78 0.74
CA LEU A 33 -14.14 -9.77 -0.14
C LEU A 33 -14.29 -10.23 -1.59
N GLU A 34 -13.52 -11.24 -2.04
CA GLU A 34 -13.73 -11.88 -3.35
C GLU A 34 -15.17 -12.43 -3.48
N ARG A 35 -15.69 -13.02 -2.40
CA ARG A 35 -17.07 -13.57 -2.35
C ARG A 35 -18.15 -12.49 -2.31
N LEU A 36 -17.78 -11.29 -1.85
CA LEU A 36 -18.67 -10.14 -1.76
C LEU A 36 -18.65 -9.26 -3.03
N GLY A 37 -17.86 -9.66 -4.05
CA GLY A 37 -17.73 -8.91 -5.30
C GLY A 37 -16.80 -7.70 -5.24
N HIS A 38 -16.01 -7.58 -4.18
CA HIS A 38 -15.01 -6.53 -3.94
C HIS A 38 -13.58 -7.07 -3.91
N GLY A 39 -13.32 -8.23 -4.51
CA GLY A 39 -12.00 -8.85 -4.57
C GLY A 39 -11.19 -8.44 -5.82
N ILE A 40 -10.47 -9.38 -6.40
CA ILE A 40 -9.59 -9.15 -7.57
C ILE A 40 -10.35 -8.52 -8.74
N ILE A 41 -11.60 -8.94 -8.97
CA ILE A 41 -12.46 -8.39 -10.02
C ILE A 41 -13.72 -7.84 -9.39
N TYR A 42 -13.78 -6.51 -9.25
CA TYR A 42 -14.99 -5.85 -8.75
C TYR A 42 -16.21 -6.14 -9.61
N THR A 43 -17.31 -6.54 -8.99
CA THR A 43 -18.61 -6.65 -9.63
C THR A 43 -19.48 -5.42 -9.40
N GLU A 44 -19.23 -4.71 -8.28
CA GLU A 44 -19.91 -3.48 -7.91
C GLU A 44 -18.94 -2.56 -7.13
N PHE A 45 -19.09 -1.25 -7.27
CA PHE A 45 -18.35 -0.25 -6.48
C PHE A 45 -19.20 1.03 -6.35
N GLU A 46 -19.48 1.44 -5.11
CA GLU A 46 -20.27 2.66 -4.80
C GLU A 46 -21.60 2.75 -5.57
N GLY A 47 -22.32 1.62 -5.71
CA GLY A 47 -23.58 1.53 -6.44
C GLY A 47 -23.46 1.38 -7.95
N TYR A 48 -22.26 1.51 -8.52
CA TYR A 48 -22.02 1.25 -9.94
C TYR A 48 -21.71 -0.22 -10.17
N LYS A 49 -22.53 -0.89 -10.95
CA LYS A 49 -22.33 -2.30 -11.31
C LYS A 49 -21.47 -2.42 -12.55
N ARG A 50 -20.48 -3.29 -12.48
CA ARG A 50 -19.70 -3.69 -13.66
C ARG A 50 -20.59 -4.48 -14.64
N GLY A 51 -20.46 -4.21 -15.92
CA GLY A 51 -21.06 -5.03 -16.97
C GLY A 51 -20.59 -6.50 -16.88
N LYS A 52 -21.44 -7.42 -17.34
CA LYS A 52 -21.13 -8.86 -17.32
C LYS A 52 -19.87 -9.15 -18.16
N LEU A 53 -18.86 -9.70 -17.52
CA LEU A 53 -17.65 -10.15 -18.19
C LEU A 53 -17.80 -11.60 -18.71
N SER A 54 -17.25 -11.87 -19.89
CA SER A 54 -17.11 -13.25 -20.39
C SER A 54 -16.13 -14.05 -19.52
N ALA A 55 -16.20 -15.36 -19.59
CA ALA A 55 -15.24 -16.24 -18.89
C ALA A 55 -13.80 -15.96 -19.32
N GLU A 56 -13.59 -15.73 -20.63
CA GLU A 56 -12.29 -15.39 -21.21
C GLU A 56 -11.75 -14.06 -20.66
N SER A 57 -12.60 -13.03 -20.55
CA SER A 57 -12.21 -11.73 -19.97
C SER A 57 -11.81 -11.86 -18.51
N LYS A 58 -12.56 -12.63 -17.71
CA LYS A 58 -12.22 -12.90 -16.30
C LYS A 58 -10.87 -13.61 -16.16
N GLU A 59 -10.65 -14.62 -17.00
CA GLU A 59 -9.40 -15.36 -17.01
C GLU A 59 -8.21 -14.47 -17.40
N PHE A 60 -8.38 -13.57 -18.37
CA PHE A 60 -7.38 -12.59 -18.75
C PHE A 60 -7.02 -11.66 -17.56
N LEU A 61 -8.03 -11.13 -16.84
CA LEU A 61 -7.81 -10.26 -15.68
C LEU A 61 -7.08 -11.00 -14.55
N LYS A 62 -7.45 -12.25 -14.29
CA LYS A 62 -6.75 -13.10 -13.31
C LYS A 62 -5.29 -13.34 -13.70
N ARG A 63 -4.98 -13.53 -14.97
CA ARG A 63 -3.57 -13.63 -15.43
C ARG A 63 -2.79 -12.34 -15.24
N LEU A 64 -3.40 -11.17 -15.43
CA LEU A 64 -2.75 -9.88 -15.13
C LEU A 64 -2.42 -9.77 -13.64
N TRP A 65 -3.38 -10.10 -12.78
CA TRP A 65 -3.20 -10.16 -11.34
C TRP A 65 -2.09 -11.15 -10.95
N GLN A 66 -2.14 -12.38 -11.46
CA GLN A 66 -1.15 -13.42 -11.15
C GLN A 66 0.26 -12.98 -11.53
N LYS A 67 0.43 -12.40 -12.73
CA LYS A 67 1.72 -11.86 -13.18
C LYS A 67 2.28 -10.80 -12.23
N HIS A 68 1.41 -9.95 -11.66
CA HIS A 68 1.83 -8.97 -10.67
C HIS A 68 2.26 -9.64 -9.36
N GLN A 69 1.49 -10.61 -8.86
CA GLN A 69 1.84 -11.37 -7.66
C GLN A 69 3.16 -12.12 -7.82
N ASP A 70 3.38 -12.75 -8.97
CA ASP A 70 4.63 -13.45 -9.27
C ASP A 70 5.82 -12.48 -9.32
N ASN A 71 5.63 -11.31 -9.93
CA ASN A 71 6.64 -10.26 -9.94
C ASN A 71 6.95 -9.77 -8.51
N LEU A 72 5.94 -9.54 -7.67
CA LEU A 72 6.15 -9.16 -6.27
C LEU A 72 6.93 -10.25 -5.52
N LYS A 73 6.50 -11.50 -5.62
CA LYS A 73 7.17 -12.64 -4.97
C LYS A 73 8.61 -12.82 -5.41
N SER A 74 8.95 -12.55 -6.67
CA SER A 74 10.30 -12.67 -7.19
C SER A 74 11.32 -11.73 -6.54
N HIS A 75 10.86 -10.68 -5.85
CA HIS A 75 11.69 -9.73 -5.12
C HIS A 75 11.81 -10.05 -3.62
N LEU A 76 11.11 -11.09 -3.13
CA LEU A 76 11.05 -11.41 -1.70
C LEU A 76 12.08 -12.49 -1.32
N ASN A 77 12.58 -12.36 -0.11
CA ASN A 77 13.35 -13.35 0.63
C ASN A 77 13.08 -13.20 2.13
N GLU A 78 13.67 -14.05 2.96
CA GLU A 78 13.48 -14.05 4.42
C GLU A 78 13.88 -12.74 5.13
N ASN A 79 14.72 -11.92 4.51
CA ASN A 79 15.15 -10.62 5.04
C ASN A 79 14.32 -9.44 4.47
N SER A 80 13.32 -9.71 3.67
CA SER A 80 12.52 -8.66 3.04
C SER A 80 11.53 -8.03 4.01
N VAL A 81 11.28 -6.75 3.80
CA VAL A 81 10.16 -6.02 4.38
C VAL A 81 9.31 -5.47 3.24
N ILE A 82 8.06 -5.89 3.13
CA ILE A 82 7.12 -5.24 2.22
C ILE A 82 6.67 -3.91 2.86
N VAL A 83 6.77 -2.85 2.09
CA VAL A 83 6.09 -1.57 2.38
C VAL A 83 4.94 -1.45 1.40
N ASP A 84 3.74 -1.79 1.86
CA ASP A 84 2.53 -1.73 1.08
C ASP A 84 2.03 -0.28 1.04
N CYS A 85 2.00 0.33 -0.14
CA CYS A 85 1.91 1.78 -0.30
C CYS A 85 0.58 2.20 -0.90
N HIS A 86 -0.26 2.86 -0.11
CA HIS A 86 -1.60 3.27 -0.49
C HIS A 86 -1.89 4.74 -0.19
N SER A 87 -3.06 5.21 -0.62
CA SER A 87 -3.59 6.51 -0.22
C SER A 87 -5.11 6.49 -0.14
N PHE A 88 -5.66 7.21 0.83
CA PHE A 88 -7.10 7.26 1.10
C PHE A 88 -7.67 8.69 1.06
N PRO A 89 -8.98 8.83 0.74
CA PRO A 89 -9.64 10.13 0.73
C PRO A 89 -9.80 10.71 2.14
N SER A 90 -9.64 12.04 2.26
CA SER A 90 -9.66 12.76 3.55
C SER A 90 -10.98 12.61 4.32
N ILE A 91 -12.08 12.35 3.64
CA ILE A 91 -13.39 12.10 4.26
C ILE A 91 -13.40 10.86 5.18
N LYS A 92 -12.46 9.93 4.99
CA LYS A 92 -12.41 8.68 5.78
C LYS A 92 -11.83 8.87 7.18
N SER A 93 -10.91 9.82 7.36
CA SER A 93 -10.26 10.06 8.64
C SER A 93 -9.55 11.42 8.69
N ASN A 94 -9.42 11.97 9.90
CA ASN A 94 -8.59 13.15 10.16
C ASN A 94 -7.10 12.83 10.27
N THR A 95 -6.72 11.56 10.34
CA THR A 95 -5.31 11.13 10.37
C THR A 95 -4.59 11.51 9.08
N ASP A 96 -3.28 11.72 9.15
CA ASP A 96 -2.47 12.04 7.98
C ASP A 96 -1.85 10.76 7.39
N ILE A 97 -1.43 9.86 8.26
CA ILE A 97 -0.82 8.57 7.94
C ILE A 97 -1.49 7.47 8.75
N CYS A 98 -1.93 6.43 8.08
CA CYS A 98 -2.30 5.17 8.71
C CYS A 98 -1.19 4.15 8.48
N ILE A 99 -0.70 3.53 9.52
CA ILE A 99 0.23 2.40 9.44
C ILE A 99 -0.58 1.14 9.71
N GLY A 100 -0.74 0.32 8.68
CA GLY A 100 -1.41 -0.98 8.77
C GLY A 100 -0.41 -2.11 8.98
N PHE A 101 -0.79 -3.10 9.76
CA PHE A 101 -0.01 -4.33 9.99
C PHE A 101 -0.92 -5.45 10.42
N ASN A 102 -0.49 -6.68 10.16
CA ASN A 102 -1.21 -7.88 10.54
C ASN A 102 -0.93 -8.24 12.00
N ASP A 103 -1.86 -8.93 12.64
CA ASP A 103 -1.67 -9.52 13.98
C ASP A 103 -1.12 -10.95 13.84
N ASP A 104 0.05 -11.08 13.18
CA ASP A 104 0.68 -12.36 12.90
C ASP A 104 2.21 -12.28 12.80
N TRP A 105 2.83 -13.33 12.26
CA TRP A 105 4.27 -13.44 12.06
C TRP A 105 4.88 -12.37 11.14
N SER A 106 4.10 -11.71 10.30
CA SER A 106 4.57 -10.68 9.38
C SER A 106 4.79 -9.33 10.06
N CYS A 107 4.20 -9.10 11.22
CA CYS A 107 4.41 -7.90 12.01
C CYS A 107 5.79 -7.88 12.67
N ASP A 108 6.39 -6.70 12.69
CA ASP A 108 7.52 -6.33 13.55
C ASP A 108 7.10 -5.10 14.35
N GLU A 109 6.66 -5.31 15.59
CA GLU A 109 6.14 -4.26 16.47
C GLU A 109 7.16 -3.14 16.71
N ARG A 110 8.45 -3.47 16.82
CA ARG A 110 9.51 -2.47 17.00
C ARG A 110 9.62 -1.59 15.75
N LEU A 111 9.68 -2.21 14.58
CA LEU A 111 9.75 -1.49 13.31
C LEU A 111 8.54 -0.58 13.11
N VAL A 112 7.33 -1.10 13.35
CA VAL A 112 6.07 -0.35 13.20
C VAL A 112 6.04 0.87 14.14
N ASN A 113 6.49 0.72 15.39
CA ASN A 113 6.60 1.82 16.35
C ASN A 113 7.66 2.86 15.94
N ASP A 114 8.81 2.42 15.42
CA ASP A 114 9.85 3.32 14.93
C ASP A 114 9.38 4.13 13.72
N VAL A 115 8.71 3.48 12.78
CA VAL A 115 8.10 4.15 11.61
C VAL A 115 7.05 5.18 12.05
N ARG A 116 6.19 4.83 13.01
CA ARG A 116 5.23 5.78 13.61
C ARG A 116 5.92 6.99 14.21
N LYS A 117 6.99 6.74 14.99
CA LYS A 117 7.77 7.80 15.61
C LYS A 117 8.35 8.75 14.57
N ILE A 118 8.96 8.22 13.50
CA ILE A 118 9.52 9.02 12.42
C ILE A 118 8.45 9.93 11.81
N PHE A 119 7.29 9.41 11.43
CA PHE A 119 6.21 10.24 10.89
C PHE A 119 5.75 11.33 11.88
N LYS A 120 5.63 11.00 13.17
CA LYS A 120 5.27 11.99 14.21
C LYS A 120 6.32 13.07 14.38
N ASP A 121 7.61 12.73 14.35
CA ASP A 121 8.72 13.67 14.44
C ASP A 121 8.73 14.68 13.27
N TYR A 122 8.20 14.25 12.10
CA TYR A 122 7.96 15.13 10.94
C TYR A 122 6.61 15.87 11.00
N GLY A 123 5.87 15.77 12.11
CA GLY A 123 4.63 16.51 12.36
C GLY A 123 3.40 15.95 11.68
N TYR A 124 3.38 14.66 11.33
CA TYR A 124 2.19 13.97 10.84
C TYR A 124 1.38 13.36 11.97
N ARG A 125 0.05 13.38 11.85
CA ARG A 125 -0.87 12.63 12.72
C ARG A 125 -0.91 11.19 12.23
N VAL A 126 -0.56 10.24 13.10
CA VAL A 126 -0.40 8.83 12.75
C VAL A 126 -1.28 7.96 13.62
N GLU A 127 -2.07 7.11 12.99
CA GLU A 127 -2.85 6.05 13.63
C GLU A 127 -2.42 4.68 13.15
N PHE A 128 -2.63 3.66 13.99
CA PHE A 128 -2.39 2.27 13.67
C PHE A 128 -3.71 1.61 13.26
N ASN A 129 -3.70 0.87 12.17
CA ASN A 129 -4.83 0.07 11.68
C ASN A 129 -6.15 0.86 11.61
N ALA A 130 -6.09 2.17 11.38
CA ALA A 130 -7.24 3.07 11.28
C ALA A 130 -6.94 4.23 10.31
N PRO A 131 -7.77 4.46 9.27
CA PRO A 131 -9.06 3.82 8.97
C PRO A 131 -8.96 2.45 8.27
N TYR A 132 -7.77 2.02 7.87
CA TYR A 132 -7.51 0.74 7.21
C TYR A 132 -6.54 -0.09 8.03
N SER A 133 -6.65 -1.39 7.93
CA SER A 133 -5.82 -2.34 8.68
C SER A 133 -5.14 -3.34 7.74
N ASN A 134 -4.22 -4.11 8.31
CA ASN A 134 -3.45 -5.12 7.65
C ASN A 134 -2.42 -4.58 6.64
N SER A 135 -1.67 -5.49 6.06
CA SER A 135 -0.71 -5.27 4.98
C SER A 135 -0.67 -6.51 4.12
N ILE A 136 -0.42 -6.36 2.82
CA ILE A 136 -0.37 -7.50 1.91
C ILE A 136 0.75 -8.47 2.29
N THR A 137 0.43 -9.76 2.35
CA THR A 137 1.38 -10.85 2.63
C THR A 137 1.21 -12.00 1.65
N PRO A 138 1.69 -11.85 0.38
CA PRO A 138 1.65 -12.94 -0.59
C PRO A 138 2.28 -14.22 -0.06
N HIS A 139 1.63 -15.35 -0.28
CA HIS A 139 2.12 -16.66 0.17
C HIS A 139 3.46 -17.02 -0.49
N THR A 140 4.45 -17.34 0.34
CA THR A 140 5.79 -17.82 -0.04
C THR A 140 6.14 -19.06 0.76
N GLY A 141 7.23 -19.74 0.41
CA GLY A 141 7.77 -20.86 1.20
C GLY A 141 8.56 -20.41 2.45
N PHE A 142 8.65 -19.10 2.71
CA PHE A 142 9.39 -18.47 3.81
C PHE A 142 8.62 -17.32 4.41
N LYS A 143 9.01 -16.88 5.62
CA LYS A 143 8.44 -15.72 6.32
C LYS A 143 9.25 -14.47 6.02
N TYR A 144 8.59 -13.33 5.96
CA TYR A 144 9.17 -12.00 5.78
C TYR A 144 8.32 -10.97 6.54
N LYS A 145 8.74 -9.73 6.62
CA LYS A 145 7.98 -8.69 7.32
C LYS A 145 7.16 -7.85 6.35
N SER A 146 6.04 -7.30 6.83
CA SER A 146 5.16 -6.45 6.04
C SER A 146 4.53 -5.38 6.91
N LEU A 147 4.45 -4.17 6.37
CA LEU A 147 3.67 -3.07 6.91
C LEU A 147 3.05 -2.25 5.77
N MET A 148 1.89 -1.68 6.01
CA MET A 148 1.21 -0.79 5.07
C MET A 148 1.43 0.67 5.49
N ILE A 149 1.65 1.55 4.53
CA ILE A 149 1.64 3.00 4.71
C ILE A 149 0.54 3.58 3.84
N GLU A 150 -0.54 3.99 4.48
CA GLU A 150 -1.68 4.67 3.87
C GLU A 150 -1.58 6.18 4.11
N VAL A 151 -1.48 6.96 3.04
CA VAL A 151 -1.37 8.43 3.10
C VAL A 151 -2.71 9.07 2.81
N ASN A 152 -3.18 9.92 3.72
CA ASN A 152 -4.35 10.74 3.46
C ASN A 152 -4.08 11.68 2.27
N LYS A 153 -4.96 11.71 1.29
CA LYS A 153 -4.80 12.51 0.08
C LYS A 153 -4.59 14.00 0.36
N LYS A 154 -5.19 14.55 1.44
CA LYS A 154 -4.95 15.95 1.85
C LYS A 154 -3.49 16.28 2.12
N VAL A 155 -2.63 15.29 2.40
CA VAL A 155 -1.19 15.48 2.66
C VAL A 155 -0.46 15.93 1.39
N TYR A 156 -0.91 15.51 0.21
CA TYR A 156 -0.19 15.72 -1.02
C TYR A 156 -1.02 16.32 -2.17
N MET A 157 -2.35 16.45 -2.01
CA MET A 157 -3.22 17.00 -3.06
C MET A 157 -4.40 17.79 -2.49
N ASN A 158 -4.99 18.62 -3.33
CA ASN A 158 -6.34 19.14 -3.15
C ASN A 158 -7.32 18.16 -3.80
N GLU A 159 -8.16 17.50 -3.01
CA GLU A 159 -9.07 16.47 -3.51
C GLU A 159 -10.25 17.03 -4.32
N GLU A 160 -10.75 18.20 -3.97
CA GLU A 160 -11.87 18.84 -4.69
C GLU A 160 -11.47 19.21 -6.12
N LEU A 161 -10.25 19.73 -6.28
CA LEU A 161 -9.73 20.14 -7.58
C LEU A 161 -8.96 19.01 -8.30
N MET A 162 -8.75 17.87 -7.65
CA MET A 162 -7.93 16.76 -8.13
C MET A 162 -6.51 17.18 -8.57
N ILE A 163 -5.92 18.16 -7.85
CA ILE A 163 -4.62 18.75 -8.18
C ILE A 163 -3.60 18.40 -7.10
N LEU A 164 -2.42 17.96 -7.51
CA LEU A 164 -1.30 17.74 -6.60
C LEU A 164 -0.85 19.07 -5.96
N ASN A 165 -0.56 19.01 -4.67
CA ASN A 165 0.02 20.14 -3.97
C ASN A 165 1.43 20.41 -4.52
N ARG A 166 1.66 21.65 -4.96
CA ARG A 166 2.94 22.07 -5.57
C ARG A 166 3.86 22.81 -4.60
N ASN A 167 3.57 22.79 -3.28
CA ASN A 167 4.41 23.44 -2.28
C ASN A 167 5.75 22.67 -2.12
N PRO A 168 6.90 23.25 -2.53
CA PRO A 168 8.19 22.54 -2.46
C PRO A 168 8.59 22.15 -1.04
N ARG A 169 8.25 22.97 -0.03
CA ARG A 169 8.58 22.69 1.38
C ARG A 169 7.84 21.45 1.89
N GLN A 170 6.59 21.27 1.47
CA GLN A 170 5.78 20.10 1.84
C GLN A 170 6.34 18.83 1.19
N TRP A 171 6.74 18.90 -0.07
CA TRP A 171 7.38 17.77 -0.75
C TRP A 171 8.74 17.42 -0.16
N MET A 172 9.58 18.43 0.15
CA MET A 172 10.87 18.19 0.82
C MET A 172 10.68 17.54 2.20
N ARG A 173 9.68 18.00 2.99
CA ARG A 173 9.34 17.37 4.26
C ARG A 173 8.90 15.92 4.08
N TRP A 174 8.05 15.64 3.08
CA TRP A 174 7.57 14.30 2.77
C TRP A 174 8.72 13.37 2.36
N TYR A 175 9.54 13.77 1.41
CA TYR A 175 10.68 12.98 0.96
C TYR A 175 11.70 12.76 2.05
N GLY A 176 12.02 13.75 2.87
CA GLY A 176 12.91 13.60 4.02
C GLY A 176 12.37 12.60 5.04
N CYS A 177 11.07 12.62 5.29
CA CYS A 177 10.40 11.66 6.15
C CYS A 177 10.49 10.24 5.59
N LEU A 178 10.08 10.03 4.32
CA LEU A 178 10.16 8.72 3.68
C LEU A 178 11.57 8.16 3.61
N LYS A 179 12.56 9.01 3.34
CA LYS A 179 13.97 8.60 3.36
C LYS A 179 14.33 8.01 4.72
N LYS A 180 13.98 8.67 5.81
CA LYS A 180 14.22 8.18 7.18
C LYS A 180 13.48 6.87 7.47
N VAL A 181 12.24 6.74 6.98
CA VAL A 181 11.46 5.50 7.11
C VAL A 181 12.18 4.34 6.40
N TYR A 182 12.60 4.54 5.15
CA TYR A 182 13.28 3.48 4.40
C TYR A 182 14.67 3.16 4.95
N GLU A 183 15.45 4.16 5.36
CA GLU A 183 16.73 3.96 6.08
C GLU A 183 16.49 3.07 7.31
N ARG A 184 15.47 3.37 8.14
CA ARG A 184 15.14 2.58 9.33
C ARG A 184 14.71 1.15 8.99
N ILE A 185 13.96 0.94 7.91
CA ILE A 185 13.55 -0.41 7.45
C ILE A 185 14.77 -1.23 7.00
N LEU A 186 15.76 -0.58 6.39
CA LEU A 186 16.97 -1.23 5.89
C LEU A 186 18.05 -1.44 6.97
N GLU A 187 17.93 -0.77 8.12
CA GLU A 187 18.78 -1.06 9.27
C GLU A 187 18.48 -2.49 9.77
N LYS A 188 19.49 -3.36 9.74
CA LYS A 188 19.38 -4.68 10.33
C LYS A 188 19.08 -4.55 11.83
N PRO A 189 18.21 -5.43 12.39
CA PRO A 189 17.92 -5.45 13.82
C PRO A 189 19.16 -5.70 14.67
#